data_7e21a015de166836fab6496b01a93ead
#
_entry.id   7e21a015de166836fab6496b01a93ead
#
_cell.length_a   1.000
_cell.length_b   1.000
_cell.length_c   1.000
_cell.angle_alpha   90.00
_cell.angle_beta   90.00
_cell.angle_gamma   90.00
#
_symmetry.space_group_name_H-M   'P 1'
#
loop_
_entity.id
_entity.type
_entity.pdbx_description
1 polymer ?
#
loop_
_entity_poly.entity_id
_entity_poly.type
_entity_poly.pdbx_seq_one_letter_code
_entity_poly.pdbx_strand_id
1 'polypeptide(L)'
;MVEFVMEYKEMRPQKTKIRKKKKDKKAAAIVLGFLLCFLISIIANIYCVAKIRYLETQVGEVSLNVDKNSETTNAILNTLNDMKTEQKESNKKQQAKLDKMQYLREVSISNLKSSGLNGDTDLAANKIITTDDMNKIIDNYASHVSGGTKFQGHGDIFVKASRESGLNPIYIFAHAAIESGFGNSILANDRHNYFGINAVDADPNQAHSMGSNMEDGIINGAKWIKSNYYDKGYTTLNRMKSGGYATDPNWIAKITSVANNSISYL
;
A
#
# COMPACT_ATOMS: atom_id res chain seq x y z
N MET A 1 10.94 -68.70 -13.67
CA MET A 1 10.70 -67.45 -14.44
C MET A 1 9.80 -66.59 -13.59
N VAL A 2 10.41 -65.68 -12.81
CA VAL A 2 9.68 -64.81 -11.87
C VAL A 2 9.73 -63.42 -12.46
N GLU A 3 8.57 -62.90 -12.86
CA GLU A 3 8.41 -61.53 -13.36
C GLU A 3 8.52 -60.55 -12.18
N PHE A 4 9.48 -59.62 -12.30
CA PHE A 4 9.59 -58.46 -11.41
C PHE A 4 8.79 -57.31 -12.00
N VAL A 5 7.63 -57.03 -11.44
CA VAL A 5 6.86 -55.79 -11.73
C VAL A 5 7.46 -54.67 -10.90
N MET A 6 8.16 -53.73 -11.55
CA MET A 6 8.61 -52.50 -10.89
C MET A 6 7.43 -51.50 -10.90
N GLU A 7 6.95 -51.20 -9.69
CA GLU A 7 5.96 -50.19 -9.41
C GLU A 7 6.64 -48.81 -9.47
N TYR A 8 6.41 -48.04 -10.54
CA TYR A 8 6.84 -46.65 -10.66
C TYR A 8 5.95 -45.77 -9.79
N LYS A 9 6.44 -45.43 -8.59
CA LYS A 9 5.81 -44.47 -7.71
C LYS A 9 6.08 -43.07 -8.21
N GLU A 10 5.12 -42.47 -8.89
CA GLU A 10 5.16 -41.05 -9.28
C GLU A 10 5.43 -40.14 -8.06
N MET A 11 6.64 -39.63 -7.97
CA MET A 11 6.94 -38.53 -7.05
C MET A 11 6.36 -37.23 -7.60
N ARG A 12 5.14 -36.90 -7.22
CA ARG A 12 4.59 -35.57 -7.47
C ARG A 12 5.29 -34.54 -6.59
N PRO A 13 5.58 -33.35 -7.11
CA PRO A 13 6.35 -32.36 -6.37
C PRO A 13 5.55 -31.78 -5.21
N GLN A 14 5.87 -32.17 -3.98
CA GLN A 14 5.27 -31.62 -2.76
C GLN A 14 5.52 -30.10 -2.59
N LYS A 15 6.54 -29.54 -3.26
CA LYS A 15 6.90 -28.13 -3.15
C LYS A 15 5.84 -27.15 -3.68
N THR A 16 5.06 -27.52 -4.71
CA THR A 16 3.98 -26.69 -5.27
C THR A 16 2.77 -26.62 -4.34
N LYS A 17 2.42 -27.72 -3.68
CA LYS A 17 1.32 -27.76 -2.71
C LYS A 17 1.61 -26.92 -1.46
N ILE A 18 2.86 -26.93 -1.00
CA ILE A 18 3.28 -26.17 0.22
C ILE A 18 3.31 -24.66 -0.09
N ARG A 19 3.76 -24.23 -1.29
CA ARG A 19 3.75 -22.81 -1.69
C ARG A 19 2.33 -22.28 -1.90
N LYS A 20 1.43 -23.05 -2.51
CA LYS A 20 0.02 -22.70 -2.67
C LYS A 20 -0.65 -22.56 -1.29
N LYS A 21 -0.44 -23.53 -0.40
CA LYS A 21 -0.97 -23.51 0.99
C LYS A 21 -0.43 -22.35 1.84
N LYS A 22 0.80 -21.85 1.58
CA LYS A 22 1.38 -20.69 2.28
C LYS A 22 0.84 -19.35 1.72
N LYS A 23 0.59 -19.27 0.39
CA LYS A 23 -0.07 -18.12 -0.25
C LYS A 23 -1.53 -18.00 0.18
N ASP A 24 -2.25 -19.13 0.18
CA ASP A 24 -3.65 -19.20 0.63
C ASP A 24 -3.77 -18.83 2.11
N LYS A 25 -2.80 -19.21 2.96
CA LYS A 25 -2.78 -18.81 4.38
C LYS A 25 -2.51 -17.32 4.59
N LYS A 26 -1.67 -16.67 3.75
CA LYS A 26 -1.44 -15.21 3.85
C LYS A 26 -2.62 -14.41 3.32
N ALA A 27 -3.20 -14.81 2.18
CA ALA A 27 -4.44 -14.22 1.66
C ALA A 27 -5.59 -14.42 2.67
N ALA A 28 -5.73 -15.62 3.24
CA ALA A 28 -6.71 -15.89 4.28
C ALA A 28 -6.48 -15.05 5.55
N ALA A 29 -5.23 -14.80 5.95
CA ALA A 29 -4.91 -13.96 7.11
C ALA A 29 -5.25 -12.48 6.86
N ILE A 30 -5.03 -11.98 5.63
CA ILE A 30 -5.40 -10.61 5.24
C ILE A 30 -6.92 -10.47 5.17
N VAL A 31 -7.61 -11.43 4.52
CA VAL A 31 -9.07 -11.46 4.46
C VAL A 31 -9.65 -11.60 5.87
N LEU A 32 -9.03 -12.45 6.72
CA LEU A 32 -9.42 -12.60 8.12
C LEU A 32 -9.19 -11.30 8.91
N GLY A 33 -8.12 -10.55 8.62
CA GLY A 33 -7.85 -9.23 9.21
C GLY A 33 -8.90 -8.20 8.81
N PHE A 34 -9.26 -8.12 7.54
CA PHE A 34 -10.35 -7.26 7.05
C PHE A 34 -11.71 -7.69 7.59
N LEU A 35 -11.99 -9.01 7.63
CA LEU A 35 -13.20 -9.54 8.23
C LEU A 35 -13.25 -9.24 9.74
N LEU A 36 -12.11 -9.29 10.42
CA LEU A 36 -12.02 -8.95 11.85
C LEU A 36 -12.29 -7.45 12.08
N CYS A 37 -11.69 -6.57 11.28
CA CYS A 37 -11.97 -5.12 11.33
C CYS A 37 -13.42 -4.81 10.99
N PHE A 38 -13.98 -5.47 10.00
CA PHE A 38 -15.39 -5.36 9.62
C PHE A 38 -16.32 -5.88 10.73
N LEU A 39 -15.98 -7.03 11.33
CA LEU A 39 -16.69 -7.59 12.48
C LEU A 39 -16.60 -6.67 13.72
N ILE A 40 -15.43 -6.11 14.01
CA ILE A 40 -15.26 -5.14 15.13
C ILE A 40 -16.10 -3.89 14.87
N SER A 41 -16.15 -3.38 13.62
CA SER A 41 -17.02 -2.27 13.25
C SER A 41 -18.50 -2.62 13.37
N ILE A 42 -18.92 -3.82 12.95
CA ILE A 42 -20.28 -4.31 13.13
C ILE A 42 -20.61 -4.49 14.62
N ILE A 43 -19.71 -5.07 15.40
CA ILE A 43 -19.88 -5.26 16.85
C ILE A 43 -20.00 -3.90 17.55
N ALA A 44 -19.17 -2.91 17.15
CA ALA A 44 -19.27 -1.54 17.67
C ALA A 44 -20.61 -0.89 17.32
N ASN A 45 -21.07 -1.04 16.07
CA ASN A 45 -22.39 -0.56 15.66
C ASN A 45 -23.53 -1.32 16.36
N ILE A 46 -23.43 -2.64 16.48
CA ILE A 46 -24.43 -3.46 17.21
C ILE A 46 -24.42 -3.08 18.70
N TYR A 47 -23.23 -2.84 19.28
CA TYR A 47 -23.11 -2.39 20.67
C TYR A 47 -23.72 -0.99 20.85
N CYS A 48 -23.49 -0.06 19.94
CA CYS A 48 -24.14 1.25 19.95
C CYS A 48 -25.67 1.14 19.81
N VAL A 49 -26.13 0.31 18.87
CA VAL A 49 -27.57 0.07 18.66
C VAL A 49 -28.19 -0.65 19.86
N ALA A 50 -27.50 -1.63 20.43
CA ALA A 50 -27.95 -2.33 21.63
C ALA A 50 -28.00 -1.39 22.85
N LYS A 51 -27.03 -0.48 22.98
CA LYS A 51 -27.00 0.52 24.06
C LYS A 51 -28.09 1.57 23.90
N ILE A 52 -28.36 2.00 22.66
CA ILE A 52 -29.50 2.89 22.34
C ILE A 52 -30.82 2.19 22.69
N ARG A 53 -31.02 0.93 22.27
CA ARG A 53 -32.21 0.15 22.61
C ARG A 53 -32.36 -0.08 24.11
N TYR A 54 -31.24 -0.35 24.80
CA TYR A 54 -31.25 -0.45 26.26
C TYR A 54 -31.67 0.86 26.93
N LEU A 55 -31.18 2.01 26.44
CA LEU A 55 -31.60 3.33 26.94
C LEU A 55 -33.05 3.61 26.59
N GLU A 56 -33.52 3.22 25.41
CA GLU A 56 -34.94 3.33 25.00
C GLU A 56 -35.86 2.44 25.85
N THR A 57 -35.39 1.23 26.21
CA THR A 57 -36.12 0.33 27.12
C THR A 57 -36.16 0.90 28.54
N GLN A 58 -35.04 1.44 29.05
CA GLN A 58 -34.99 2.15 30.35
C GLN A 58 -35.93 3.37 30.39
N VAL A 59 -35.96 4.14 29.30
CA VAL A 59 -36.90 5.24 29.13
C VAL A 59 -38.33 4.70 29.07
N GLY A 60 -38.57 3.56 28.42
CA GLY A 60 -39.88 2.90 28.37
C GLY A 60 -40.35 2.37 29.74
N GLU A 61 -39.47 1.72 30.48
CA GLU A 61 -39.76 1.23 31.85
C GLU A 61 -39.97 2.38 32.84
N VAL A 62 -39.18 3.46 32.71
CA VAL A 62 -39.40 4.70 33.52
C VAL A 62 -40.69 5.38 33.12
N SER A 63 -41.07 5.32 31.83
CA SER A 63 -42.38 5.84 31.32
C SER A 63 -43.58 5.08 31.90
N LEU A 64 -43.43 3.79 32.18
CA LEU A 64 -44.47 2.96 32.81
C LEU A 64 -44.60 3.22 34.32
N ASN A 65 -43.54 3.75 34.96
CA ASN A 65 -43.52 4.17 36.36
C ASN A 65 -43.70 5.69 36.58
N VAL A 66 -44.25 6.35 35.57
CA VAL A 66 -44.11 7.78 35.27
C VAL A 66 -44.87 8.73 36.19
N ASP A 67 -45.64 8.34 37.17
CA ASP A 67 -46.22 9.34 38.06
C ASP A 67 -45.21 9.98 39.05
N LYS A 68 -43.95 9.57 39.05
CA LYS A 68 -42.92 10.11 39.99
C LYS A 68 -41.62 10.65 39.46
N ASN A 69 -41.31 10.57 38.15
CA ASN A 69 -39.97 10.97 37.67
C ASN A 69 -39.91 11.58 36.26
N SER A 70 -40.74 12.60 35.96
CA SER A 70 -40.72 13.29 34.65
C SER A 70 -39.36 13.98 34.34
N GLU A 71 -38.67 14.48 35.36
CA GLU A 71 -37.37 15.16 35.17
C GLU A 71 -36.26 14.20 34.68
N THR A 72 -36.23 12.98 35.22
CA THR A 72 -35.21 11.98 34.82
C THR A 72 -35.45 11.49 33.39
N THR A 73 -36.69 11.32 32.97
CA THR A 73 -37.06 10.93 31.60
C THR A 73 -36.65 11.99 30.59
N ASN A 74 -36.90 13.28 30.93
CA ASN A 74 -36.50 14.40 30.07
C ASN A 74 -34.97 14.55 29.97
N ALA A 75 -34.22 14.31 31.04
CA ALA A 75 -32.78 14.35 31.02
C ALA A 75 -32.19 13.22 30.12
N ILE A 76 -32.76 12.01 30.19
CA ILE A 76 -32.34 10.89 29.31
C ILE A 76 -32.66 11.19 27.85
N LEU A 77 -33.84 11.73 27.54
CA LEU A 77 -34.23 12.11 26.18
C LEU A 77 -33.33 13.20 25.62
N ASN A 78 -32.99 14.22 26.42
CA ASN A 78 -32.04 15.24 26.03
C ASN A 78 -30.65 14.64 25.72
N THR A 79 -30.15 13.79 26.62
CA THR A 79 -28.86 13.10 26.40
C THR A 79 -28.85 12.26 25.11
N LEU A 80 -29.93 11.52 24.82
CA LEU A 80 -30.08 10.75 23.59
C LEU A 80 -30.11 11.65 22.34
N ASN A 81 -30.75 12.80 22.41
CA ASN A 81 -30.78 13.77 21.31
C ASN A 81 -29.42 14.42 21.09
N ASP A 82 -28.71 14.75 22.17
CA ASP A 82 -27.33 15.26 22.10
C ASP A 82 -26.41 14.24 21.46
N MET A 83 -26.43 12.96 21.91
CA MET A 83 -25.65 11.87 21.31
C MET A 83 -25.96 11.66 19.82
N LYS A 84 -27.25 11.72 19.41
CA LYS A 84 -27.65 11.63 18.00
C LYS A 84 -27.09 12.80 17.18
N THR A 85 -27.09 13.99 17.77
CA THR A 85 -26.56 15.19 17.12
C THR A 85 -25.05 15.13 16.96
N GLU A 86 -24.33 14.73 18.01
CA GLU A 86 -22.89 14.52 17.97
C GLU A 86 -22.50 13.43 16.94
N GLN A 87 -23.23 12.32 16.90
CA GLN A 87 -23.00 11.26 15.91
C GLN A 87 -23.20 11.77 14.48
N LYS A 88 -24.24 12.56 14.24
CA LYS A 88 -24.50 13.14 12.93
C LYS A 88 -23.42 14.12 12.51
N GLU A 89 -22.93 14.95 13.43
CA GLU A 89 -21.81 15.85 13.14
C GLU A 89 -20.50 15.09 12.89
N SER A 90 -20.22 14.06 13.66
CA SER A 90 -19.06 13.19 13.46
C SER A 90 -19.08 12.53 12.08
N ASN A 91 -20.22 11.95 11.70
CA ASN A 91 -20.39 11.35 10.37
C ASN A 91 -20.21 12.38 9.25
N LYS A 92 -20.74 13.60 9.41
CA LYS A 92 -20.57 14.68 8.44
C LYS A 92 -19.10 15.09 8.28
N LYS A 93 -18.38 15.21 9.41
CA LYS A 93 -16.94 15.51 9.38
C LYS A 93 -16.13 14.39 8.71
N GLN A 94 -16.49 13.15 8.97
CA GLN A 94 -15.83 12.00 8.35
C GLN A 94 -16.10 11.95 6.84
N GLN A 95 -17.34 12.17 6.40
CA GLN A 95 -17.68 12.23 4.99
C GLN A 95 -16.92 13.37 4.27
N ALA A 96 -16.90 14.57 4.84
CA ALA A 96 -16.16 15.69 4.27
C ALA A 96 -14.65 15.41 4.14
N LYS A 97 -14.09 14.63 5.08
CA LYS A 97 -12.68 14.18 5.00
C LYS A 97 -12.47 13.20 3.84
N LEU A 98 -13.40 12.27 3.66
CA LEU A 98 -13.36 11.30 2.53
C LEU A 98 -13.47 12.03 1.19
N ASP A 99 -14.45 12.92 1.05
CA ASP A 99 -14.65 13.71 -0.17
C ASP A 99 -13.40 14.54 -0.52
N LYS A 100 -12.79 15.16 0.49
CA LYS A 100 -11.54 15.89 0.32
C LYS A 100 -10.39 14.99 -0.13
N MET A 101 -10.27 13.81 0.44
CA MET A 101 -9.22 12.85 0.04
C MET A 101 -9.43 12.35 -1.38
N GLN A 102 -10.67 12.06 -1.77
CA GLN A 102 -11.02 11.69 -3.13
C GLN A 102 -10.68 12.81 -4.12
N TYR A 103 -11.09 14.03 -3.84
CA TYR A 103 -10.76 15.21 -4.66
C TYR A 103 -9.24 15.37 -4.83
N LEU A 104 -8.48 15.29 -3.75
CA LEU A 104 -7.01 15.41 -3.80
C LEU A 104 -6.37 14.28 -4.63
N ARG A 105 -6.93 13.08 -4.57
CA ARG A 105 -6.50 11.96 -5.40
C ARG A 105 -6.77 12.24 -6.89
N GLU A 106 -7.97 12.70 -7.23
CA GLU A 106 -8.34 13.03 -8.61
C GLU A 106 -7.43 14.14 -9.18
N VAL A 107 -7.14 15.17 -8.40
CA VAL A 107 -6.18 16.22 -8.77
C VAL A 107 -4.78 15.64 -8.97
N SER A 108 -4.33 14.77 -8.07
CA SER A 108 -3.02 14.11 -8.19
C SER A 108 -2.91 13.30 -9.48
N ILE A 109 -3.91 12.48 -9.77
CA ILE A 109 -3.97 11.68 -11.00
C ILE A 109 -4.05 12.57 -12.25
N SER A 110 -4.89 13.60 -12.21
CA SER A 110 -5.01 14.55 -13.33
C SER A 110 -3.68 15.24 -13.65
N ASN A 111 -2.98 15.70 -12.61
CA ASN A 111 -1.65 16.31 -12.78
C ASN A 111 -0.64 15.31 -13.35
N LEU A 112 -0.63 14.07 -12.86
CA LEU A 112 0.23 13.01 -13.39
C LEU A 112 -0.07 12.74 -14.89
N LYS A 113 -1.35 12.63 -15.25
CA LYS A 113 -1.76 12.39 -16.64
C LYS A 113 -1.42 13.55 -17.58
N SER A 114 -1.50 14.78 -17.10
CA SER A 114 -1.27 15.97 -17.92
C SER A 114 0.21 16.31 -18.11
N SER A 115 1.02 16.15 -17.08
CA SER A 115 2.46 16.52 -17.10
C SER A 115 3.41 15.33 -17.16
N GLY A 116 2.95 14.14 -16.79
CA GLY A 116 3.80 12.98 -16.62
C GLY A 116 4.85 13.17 -15.52
N LEU A 117 5.82 12.25 -15.48
CA LEU A 117 7.10 12.43 -14.80
C LEU A 117 8.18 12.73 -15.84
N ASN A 118 8.99 13.75 -15.58
CA ASN A 118 10.17 14.08 -16.37
C ASN A 118 11.38 14.33 -15.46
N GLY A 119 12.53 14.65 -16.05
CA GLY A 119 13.77 14.85 -15.30
C GLY A 119 13.73 15.96 -14.26
N ASP A 120 12.80 16.92 -14.38
CA ASP A 120 12.66 18.09 -13.50
C ASP A 120 11.42 18.02 -12.59
N THR A 121 10.64 16.94 -12.69
CA THR A 121 9.51 16.72 -11.78
C THR A 121 10.00 16.50 -10.36
N ASP A 122 9.41 17.19 -9.38
CA ASP A 122 9.67 16.96 -7.96
C ASP A 122 9.24 15.55 -7.56
N LEU A 123 10.18 14.80 -7.03
CA LEU A 123 9.99 13.38 -6.69
C LEU A 123 9.00 13.13 -5.54
N ALA A 124 8.60 14.17 -4.82
CA ALA A 124 7.57 14.11 -3.78
C ALA A 124 6.21 14.66 -4.24
N ALA A 125 6.09 15.15 -5.49
CA ALA A 125 4.83 15.67 -6.01
C ALA A 125 3.83 14.55 -6.34
N ASN A 126 2.53 14.89 -6.34
CA ASN A 126 1.43 14.05 -6.83
C ASN A 126 1.42 12.60 -6.26
N LYS A 127 1.65 12.46 -4.95
CA LYS A 127 1.85 11.17 -4.29
C LYS A 127 0.58 10.49 -3.74
N ILE A 128 -0.61 11.07 -3.99
CA ILE A 128 -1.87 10.49 -3.50
C ILE A 128 -2.37 9.44 -4.49
N ILE A 129 -1.81 8.26 -4.36
CA ILE A 129 -2.09 7.06 -5.16
C ILE A 129 -2.46 5.94 -4.19
N THR A 130 -3.50 5.17 -4.51
CA THR A 130 -3.97 4.07 -3.65
C THR A 130 -3.21 2.78 -3.92
N THR A 131 -3.35 1.81 -3.03
CA THR A 131 -2.86 0.44 -3.25
C THR A 131 -3.46 -0.20 -4.50
N ASP A 132 -4.76 0.00 -4.73
CA ASP A 132 -5.45 -0.53 -5.90
C ASP A 132 -4.93 0.11 -7.20
N ASP A 133 -4.65 1.41 -7.20
CA ASP A 133 -4.00 2.08 -8.32
C ASP A 133 -2.63 1.47 -8.60
N MET A 134 -1.81 1.28 -7.57
CA MET A 134 -0.49 0.69 -7.72
C MET A 134 -0.54 -0.78 -8.18
N ASN A 135 -1.45 -1.59 -7.65
CA ASN A 135 -1.64 -2.94 -8.13
C ASN A 135 -2.05 -2.97 -9.60
N LYS A 136 -3.01 -2.12 -9.99
CA LYS A 136 -3.44 -1.98 -11.39
C LYS A 136 -2.28 -1.60 -12.31
N ILE A 137 -1.45 -0.64 -11.92
CA ILE A 137 -0.25 -0.24 -12.66
C ILE A 137 0.70 -1.42 -12.82
N ILE A 138 1.06 -2.08 -11.73
CA ILE A 138 2.04 -3.16 -11.71
C ILE A 138 1.56 -4.36 -12.51
N ASP A 139 0.29 -4.75 -12.39
CA ASP A 139 -0.32 -5.87 -13.09
C ASP A 139 -0.37 -5.62 -14.61
N ASN A 140 -0.77 -4.40 -15.01
CA ASN A 140 -0.75 -4.03 -16.43
C ASN A 140 0.69 -3.99 -16.97
N TYR A 141 1.64 -3.44 -16.20
CA TYR A 141 3.04 -3.39 -16.62
C TYR A 141 3.64 -4.80 -16.73
N ALA A 142 3.33 -5.69 -15.79
CA ALA A 142 3.80 -7.07 -15.77
C ALA A 142 3.43 -7.86 -17.05
N SER A 143 2.29 -7.55 -17.66
CA SER A 143 1.86 -8.19 -18.91
C SER A 143 2.71 -7.80 -20.14
N HIS A 144 3.47 -6.71 -20.06
CA HIS A 144 4.28 -6.17 -21.15
C HIS A 144 5.80 -6.37 -20.95
N VAL A 145 6.22 -6.85 -19.78
CA VAL A 145 7.64 -7.10 -19.46
C VAL A 145 7.96 -8.57 -19.69
N SER A 146 8.94 -8.86 -20.54
CA SER A 146 9.45 -10.22 -20.73
C SER A 146 9.99 -10.76 -19.40
N GLY A 147 9.45 -11.90 -18.95
CA GLY A 147 9.77 -12.49 -17.65
C GLY A 147 8.94 -11.96 -16.48
N GLY A 148 8.04 -11.00 -16.71
CA GLY A 148 7.16 -10.44 -15.67
C GLY A 148 7.91 -9.58 -14.64
N THR A 149 7.22 -9.26 -13.55
CA THR A 149 7.80 -8.53 -12.42
C THR A 149 7.53 -9.24 -11.11
N LYS A 150 8.49 -9.21 -10.20
CA LYS A 150 8.29 -9.73 -8.83
C LYS A 150 7.47 -8.79 -7.95
N PHE A 151 7.18 -7.59 -8.44
CA PHE A 151 6.36 -6.59 -7.73
C PHE A 151 4.85 -6.84 -7.86
N GLN A 152 4.44 -7.80 -8.68
CA GLN A 152 3.02 -8.09 -8.92
C GLN A 152 2.28 -8.46 -7.63
N GLY A 153 1.15 -7.79 -7.38
CA GLY A 153 0.37 -7.95 -6.16
C GLY A 153 0.96 -7.26 -4.91
N HIS A 154 2.00 -6.43 -5.08
CA HIS A 154 2.71 -5.74 -4.00
C HIS A 154 2.61 -4.21 -4.10
N GLY A 155 1.51 -3.68 -4.65
CA GLY A 155 1.27 -2.24 -4.74
C GLY A 155 1.21 -1.54 -3.38
N ASP A 156 0.79 -2.26 -2.34
CA ASP A 156 0.77 -1.81 -0.95
C ASP A 156 2.17 -1.43 -0.43
N ILE A 157 3.20 -2.16 -0.84
CA ILE A 157 4.60 -1.88 -0.47
C ILE A 157 5.03 -0.50 -0.98
N PHE A 158 4.71 -0.15 -2.23
CA PHE A 158 5.07 1.13 -2.82
C PHE A 158 4.30 2.30 -2.18
N VAL A 159 3.01 2.09 -1.86
CA VAL A 159 2.21 3.07 -1.12
C VAL A 159 2.76 3.27 0.30
N LYS A 160 3.17 2.21 0.98
CA LYS A 160 3.80 2.27 2.29
C LYS A 160 5.15 2.98 2.22
N ALA A 161 5.99 2.64 1.25
CA ALA A 161 7.27 3.30 1.01
C ALA A 161 7.10 4.80 0.74
N SER A 162 6.08 5.18 -0.04
CA SER A 162 5.71 6.58 -0.28
C SER A 162 5.32 7.30 1.01
N ARG A 163 4.51 6.67 1.84
CA ARG A 163 4.07 7.24 3.13
C ARG A 163 5.25 7.48 4.06
N GLU A 164 6.17 6.53 4.13
CA GLU A 164 7.30 6.58 5.04
C GLU A 164 8.46 7.45 4.56
N SER A 165 8.68 7.51 3.24
CA SER A 165 9.74 8.35 2.65
C SER A 165 9.24 9.74 2.25
N GLY A 166 7.95 9.90 1.97
CA GLY A 166 7.39 11.12 1.39
C GLY A 166 7.59 11.25 -0.12
N LEU A 167 8.18 10.27 -0.81
CA LEU A 167 8.39 10.27 -2.26
C LEU A 167 7.14 9.75 -3.00
N ASN A 168 7.01 10.08 -4.28
CA ASN A 168 5.91 9.61 -5.13
C ASN A 168 5.98 8.08 -5.34
N PRO A 169 4.89 7.31 -5.14
CA PRO A 169 4.93 5.86 -5.22
C PRO A 169 5.19 5.33 -6.63
N ILE A 170 4.76 6.05 -7.68
CA ILE A 170 5.04 5.68 -9.08
C ILE A 170 6.52 5.90 -9.40
N TYR A 171 7.12 6.98 -8.86
CA TYR A 171 8.57 7.19 -8.96
C TYR A 171 9.32 6.05 -8.26
N ILE A 172 8.94 5.70 -7.02
CA ILE A 172 9.59 4.61 -6.27
C ILE A 172 9.52 3.32 -7.06
N PHE A 173 8.35 2.98 -7.63
CA PHE A 173 8.17 1.80 -8.47
C PHE A 173 9.06 1.85 -9.72
N ALA A 174 9.00 2.92 -10.49
CA ALA A 174 9.75 3.06 -11.73
C ALA A 174 11.27 2.98 -11.49
N HIS A 175 11.74 3.61 -10.43
CA HIS A 175 13.15 3.57 -10.04
C HIS A 175 13.58 2.15 -9.64
N ALA A 176 12.84 1.53 -8.71
CA ALA A 176 13.09 0.16 -8.31
C ALA A 176 13.05 -0.83 -9.49
N ALA A 177 12.10 -0.65 -10.41
CA ALA A 177 11.95 -1.50 -11.59
C ALA A 177 13.20 -1.43 -12.50
N ILE A 178 13.69 -0.24 -12.77
CA ILE A 178 14.87 -0.05 -13.64
C ILE A 178 16.14 -0.58 -12.98
N GLU A 179 16.39 -0.25 -11.71
CA GLU A 179 17.62 -0.64 -11.00
C GLU A 179 17.68 -2.14 -10.69
N SER A 180 16.54 -2.80 -10.54
CA SER A 180 16.47 -4.21 -10.16
C SER A 180 16.04 -5.16 -11.29
N GLY A 181 15.86 -4.65 -12.51
CA GLY A 181 15.27 -5.45 -13.58
C GLY A 181 13.90 -5.98 -13.19
N PHE A 182 13.01 -5.10 -12.73
CA PHE A 182 11.67 -5.43 -12.23
C PHE A 182 11.67 -6.42 -11.05
N GLY A 183 12.65 -6.29 -10.18
CA GLY A 183 12.83 -7.14 -9.01
C GLY A 183 13.50 -8.48 -9.30
N ASN A 184 13.99 -8.71 -10.53
CA ASN A 184 14.55 -9.99 -10.94
C ASN A 184 16.07 -10.09 -10.79
N SER A 185 16.77 -8.98 -10.51
CA SER A 185 18.24 -9.00 -10.37
C SER A 185 18.69 -9.83 -9.17
N ILE A 186 19.92 -10.35 -9.23
CA ILE A 186 20.56 -11.08 -8.12
C ILE A 186 20.59 -10.21 -6.87
N LEU A 187 21.00 -8.95 -7.02
CA LEU A 187 21.10 -8.01 -5.91
C LEU A 187 19.75 -7.75 -5.20
N ALA A 188 18.66 -7.66 -5.98
CA ALA A 188 17.32 -7.53 -5.43
C ALA A 188 16.87 -8.79 -4.68
N ASN A 189 17.23 -9.99 -5.19
CA ASN A 189 16.83 -11.24 -4.57
C ASN A 189 17.62 -11.57 -3.30
N ASP A 190 18.95 -11.36 -3.33
CA ASP A 190 19.85 -11.82 -2.26
C ASP A 190 20.00 -10.78 -1.15
N ARG A 191 19.89 -9.48 -1.48
CA ARG A 191 20.13 -8.38 -0.55
C ARG A 191 18.95 -7.44 -0.38
N HIS A 192 17.84 -7.71 -1.06
CA HIS A 192 16.65 -6.84 -1.08
C HIS A 192 16.97 -5.39 -1.47
N ASN A 193 18.05 -5.20 -2.27
CA ASN A 193 18.49 -3.91 -2.75
C ASN A 193 17.93 -3.65 -4.15
N TYR A 194 16.76 -3.02 -4.19
CA TYR A 194 16.02 -2.74 -5.43
C TYR A 194 16.43 -1.44 -6.11
N PHE A 195 17.32 -0.66 -5.51
CA PHE A 195 17.75 0.65 -6.00
C PHE A 195 19.23 0.72 -6.36
N GLY A 196 19.94 -0.40 -6.34
CA GLY A 196 21.37 -0.43 -6.66
C GLY A 196 22.25 0.35 -5.67
N ILE A 197 21.80 0.58 -4.44
CA ILE A 197 22.49 1.44 -3.47
C ILE A 197 23.83 0.85 -3.09
N ASN A 198 24.91 1.63 -3.34
CA ASN A 198 26.31 1.22 -3.15
C ASN A 198 26.71 -0.07 -3.91
N ALA A 199 26.01 -0.39 -4.99
CA ALA A 199 26.47 -1.38 -5.93
C ALA A 199 27.62 -0.78 -6.74
N VAL A 200 28.84 -1.34 -6.58
CA VAL A 200 29.99 -0.98 -7.41
C VAL A 200 30.21 -2.09 -8.43
N ASP A 201 30.37 -1.71 -9.68
CA ASP A 201 30.57 -2.66 -10.80
C ASP A 201 31.76 -3.62 -10.54
N ALA A 202 32.77 -3.17 -9.76
CA ALA A 202 33.95 -3.94 -9.45
C ALA A 202 33.73 -5.01 -8.35
N ASP A 203 32.76 -4.84 -7.46
CA ASP A 203 32.46 -5.80 -6.39
C ASP A 203 30.98 -5.65 -5.92
N PRO A 204 30.07 -6.45 -6.50
CA PRO A 204 28.65 -6.47 -6.09
C PRO A 204 28.45 -6.83 -4.60
N ASN A 205 29.47 -7.43 -3.94
CA ASN A 205 29.37 -7.78 -2.52
C ASN A 205 29.45 -6.58 -1.58
N GLN A 206 29.85 -5.41 -2.07
CA GLN A 206 29.83 -4.16 -1.30
C GLN A 206 28.43 -3.49 -1.27
N ALA A 207 27.50 -3.95 -2.10
CA ALA A 207 26.15 -3.43 -2.09
C ALA A 207 25.48 -3.63 -0.74
N HIS A 208 24.79 -2.59 -0.26
CA HIS A 208 24.07 -2.66 1.02
C HIS A 208 22.92 -3.65 0.96
N SER A 209 22.76 -4.46 2.01
CA SER A 209 21.48 -5.11 2.27
C SER A 209 20.47 -4.08 2.76
N MET A 210 19.30 -4.03 2.12
CA MET A 210 18.26 -3.07 2.45
C MET A 210 17.17 -3.63 3.37
N GLY A 211 17.31 -4.89 3.80
CA GLY A 211 16.36 -5.52 4.70
C GLY A 211 16.33 -7.03 4.57
N SER A 212 15.34 -7.65 5.20
CA SER A 212 15.16 -9.10 5.25
C SER A 212 14.14 -9.64 4.25
N ASN A 213 13.43 -8.76 3.56
CA ASN A 213 12.37 -9.08 2.59
C ASN A 213 12.17 -7.92 1.60
N MET A 214 11.29 -8.11 0.61
CA MET A 214 10.97 -7.10 -0.40
C MET A 214 10.44 -5.80 0.21
N GLU A 215 9.54 -5.90 1.17
CA GLU A 215 8.91 -4.74 1.80
C GLU A 215 9.97 -3.87 2.48
N ASP A 216 10.80 -4.46 3.32
CA ASP A 216 11.92 -3.75 3.97
C ASP A 216 12.84 -3.12 2.94
N GLY A 217 13.20 -3.88 1.89
CA GLY A 217 14.12 -3.43 0.86
C GLY A 217 13.63 -2.20 0.11
N ILE A 218 12.37 -2.17 -0.27
CA ILE A 218 11.77 -1.04 -0.99
C ILE A 218 11.59 0.16 -0.06
N ILE A 219 11.10 -0.05 1.16
CA ILE A 219 10.90 1.03 2.13
C ILE A 219 12.23 1.67 2.53
N ASN A 220 13.21 0.85 2.93
CA ASN A 220 14.52 1.34 3.36
C ASN A 220 15.28 2.01 2.22
N GLY A 221 15.20 1.46 1.00
CA GLY A 221 15.79 2.07 -0.18
C GLY A 221 15.16 3.45 -0.50
N ALA A 222 13.85 3.56 -0.47
CA ALA A 222 13.16 4.85 -0.65
C ALA A 222 13.53 5.87 0.43
N LYS A 223 13.62 5.46 1.70
CA LYS A 223 14.08 6.31 2.81
C LYS A 223 15.52 6.73 2.64
N TRP A 224 16.38 5.82 2.18
CA TRP A 224 17.78 6.14 1.91
C TRP A 224 17.91 7.18 0.80
N ILE A 225 17.18 7.05 -0.31
CA ILE A 225 17.11 8.05 -1.39
C ILE A 225 16.62 9.39 -0.84
N LYS A 226 15.57 9.37 -0.02
CA LYS A 226 15.04 10.59 0.62
C LYS A 226 16.13 11.31 1.42
N SER A 227 16.80 10.60 2.33
CA SER A 227 17.78 11.20 3.25
C SER A 227 19.09 11.59 2.56
N ASN A 228 19.55 10.81 1.58
CA ASN A 228 20.86 11.00 0.95
C ASN A 228 20.84 11.90 -0.27
N TYR A 229 19.66 12.05 -0.92
CA TYR A 229 19.50 12.90 -2.10
C TYR A 229 18.44 13.97 -1.91
N TYR A 230 17.18 13.59 -1.73
CA TYR A 230 16.08 14.55 -1.73
C TYR A 230 16.24 15.63 -0.65
N ASP A 231 16.53 15.25 0.60
CA ASP A 231 16.71 16.17 1.72
C ASP A 231 17.98 17.05 1.59
N LYS A 232 18.90 16.65 0.72
CA LYS A 232 20.10 17.44 0.37
C LYS A 232 19.87 18.36 -0.84
N GLY A 233 18.61 18.50 -1.30
CA GLY A 233 18.25 19.37 -2.40
C GLY A 233 18.25 18.73 -3.78
N TYR A 234 18.57 17.45 -3.90
CA TYR A 234 18.47 16.70 -5.15
C TYR A 234 17.04 16.19 -5.35
N THR A 235 16.10 17.11 -5.50
CA THR A 235 14.66 16.83 -5.45
C THR A 235 14.07 16.33 -6.78
N THR A 236 14.87 16.24 -7.83
CA THR A 236 14.46 15.79 -9.17
C THR A 236 15.47 14.79 -9.74
N LEU A 237 15.08 14.00 -10.75
CA LEU A 237 15.99 13.04 -11.39
C LEU A 237 17.23 13.73 -12.00
N ASN A 238 17.05 14.90 -12.62
CA ASN A 238 18.17 15.68 -13.16
C ASN A 238 19.16 16.07 -12.06
N ARG A 239 18.67 16.53 -10.91
CA ARG A 239 19.51 16.86 -9.76
C ARG A 239 20.16 15.63 -9.15
N MET A 240 19.44 14.52 -9.00
CA MET A 240 20.02 13.27 -8.48
C MET A 240 21.17 12.80 -9.37
N LYS A 241 20.98 12.81 -10.69
CA LYS A 241 22.03 12.44 -11.65
C LYS A 241 23.24 13.38 -11.58
N SER A 242 23.03 14.67 -11.50
CA SER A 242 24.12 15.65 -11.32
C SER A 242 24.83 15.50 -9.98
N GLY A 243 24.14 14.97 -8.95
CA GLY A 243 24.69 14.59 -7.66
C GLY A 243 25.40 13.25 -7.62
N GLY A 244 25.57 12.60 -8.78
CA GLY A 244 26.34 11.36 -8.91
C GLY A 244 25.56 10.07 -8.60
N TYR A 245 24.22 10.08 -8.63
CA TYR A 245 23.43 8.88 -8.39
C TYR A 245 23.65 7.81 -9.47
N ALA A 246 23.72 8.21 -10.73
CA ALA A 246 23.89 7.29 -11.86
C ALA A 246 24.80 7.88 -12.93
N THR A 247 25.60 7.02 -13.56
CA THR A 247 26.51 7.36 -14.68
C THR A 247 25.87 7.13 -16.05
N ASP A 248 24.89 6.22 -16.16
CA ASP A 248 24.19 5.92 -17.42
C ASP A 248 23.54 7.19 -18.01
N PRO A 249 23.89 7.60 -19.23
CA PRO A 249 23.29 8.77 -19.88
C PRO A 249 21.77 8.63 -20.03
N ASN A 250 21.25 7.43 -20.19
CA ASN A 250 19.84 7.13 -20.42
C ASN A 250 19.05 6.86 -19.13
N TRP A 251 19.67 6.94 -17.96
CA TRP A 251 19.05 6.59 -16.69
C TRP A 251 17.71 7.30 -16.43
N ILE A 252 17.68 8.64 -16.64
CA ILE A 252 16.46 9.44 -16.46
C ILE A 252 15.38 8.98 -17.45
N ALA A 253 15.74 8.80 -18.73
CA ALA A 253 14.79 8.39 -19.76
C ALA A 253 14.18 7.01 -19.46
N LYS A 254 14.96 6.08 -18.94
CA LYS A 254 14.48 4.75 -18.53
C LYS A 254 13.44 4.86 -17.40
N ILE A 255 13.76 5.59 -16.34
CA ILE A 255 12.84 5.77 -15.20
C ILE A 255 11.56 6.49 -15.62
N THR A 256 11.69 7.60 -16.35
CA THR A 256 10.53 8.38 -16.79
C THR A 256 9.65 7.61 -17.78
N SER A 257 10.24 6.75 -18.62
CA SER A 257 9.49 5.85 -19.50
C SER A 257 8.62 4.88 -18.71
N VAL A 258 9.19 4.20 -17.70
CA VAL A 258 8.41 3.29 -16.84
C VAL A 258 7.34 4.04 -16.06
N ALA A 259 7.67 5.21 -15.50
CA ALA A 259 6.72 6.02 -14.75
C ALA A 259 5.56 6.52 -15.63
N ASN A 260 5.83 7.02 -16.83
CA ASN A 260 4.80 7.54 -17.73
C ASN A 260 3.92 6.43 -18.31
N ASN A 261 4.50 5.28 -18.65
CA ASN A 261 3.70 4.10 -18.99
C ASN A 261 2.79 3.69 -17.83
N SER A 262 3.30 3.71 -16.60
CA SER A 262 2.52 3.42 -15.39
C SER A 262 1.35 4.39 -15.22
N ILE A 263 1.57 5.70 -15.43
CA ILE A 263 0.54 6.75 -15.34
C ILE A 263 -0.58 6.52 -16.35
N SER A 264 -0.28 5.94 -17.50
CA SER A 264 -1.30 5.67 -18.54
C SER A 264 -2.35 4.65 -18.09
N TYR A 265 -2.05 3.84 -17.09
CA TYR A 265 -2.96 2.82 -16.53
C TYR A 265 -3.84 3.34 -15.38
N LEU A 266 -3.63 4.55 -14.87
CA LEU A 266 -4.49 5.19 -13.88
C LEU A 266 -5.81 5.67 -14.53
#